data_75e0e6d694ccf43ec406dbc16f358f3f
#
_entry.id   75e0e6d694ccf43ec406dbc16f358f3f
#
_cell.length_a   1.000
_cell.length_b   1.000
_cell.length_c   1.000
_cell.angle_alpha   90.00
_cell.angle_beta   90.00
_cell.angle_gamma   90.00
#
_symmetry.space_group_name_H-M   'P 1'
#
loop_
_entity.id
_entity.type
_entity.pdbx_description
1 polymer ?
#
loop_
_entity_poly.entity_id
_entity_poly.type
_entity_poly.pdbx_seq_one_letter_code
_entity_poly.pdbx_strand_id
1 'polypeptide(L)'
;KTGTITEGKPRVASIRWYHKEAKHYAPILTALEERSSHPLASAIVSYLGVADSSEIEVSSLHEVAGQGLEAEVAGLRYRIGRSTFISELTPLTDEVQAGLEEGARLGATASLFASEEGVLALILITDSLRPSSKAAITELQHKGIEVIMLTGDGPASAKTIAQAVGI
;
A
#
# COMPACT_ATOMS: atom_id res chain seq x y z
N LYS A 1 13.90 1.07 6.66
CA LYS A 1 13.82 1.39 5.23
C LYS A 1 13.21 2.78 5.04
N THR A 2 11.94 2.95 5.43
CA THR A 2 11.15 4.18 5.19
C THR A 2 11.74 5.38 5.93
N GLY A 3 11.96 6.49 5.21
CA GLY A 3 12.54 7.72 5.75
C GLY A 3 14.06 7.70 5.99
N THR A 4 14.71 6.52 5.88
CA THR A 4 16.18 6.35 6.03
C THR A 4 16.82 6.05 4.66
N ILE A 5 16.55 4.89 4.10
CA ILE A 5 17.02 4.49 2.76
C ILE A 5 16.16 5.17 1.68
N THR A 6 14.87 5.35 1.96
CA THR A 6 13.93 6.08 1.12
C THR A 6 13.66 7.48 1.68
N GLU A 7 13.03 8.33 0.90
CA GLU A 7 12.71 9.71 1.27
C GLU A 7 11.63 9.82 2.36
N GLY A 8 10.85 8.77 2.57
CA GLY A 8 9.70 8.77 3.48
C GLY A 8 8.50 9.55 2.91
N LYS A 9 8.44 9.62 1.58
CA LYS A 9 7.37 10.30 0.85
C LYS A 9 6.66 9.29 -0.05
N PRO A 10 5.75 8.47 0.49
CA PRO A 10 5.03 7.48 -0.30
C PRO A 10 4.20 8.18 -1.39
N ARG A 11 4.18 7.57 -2.57
CA ARG A 11 3.36 8.01 -3.70
C ARG A 11 2.69 6.80 -4.32
N VAL A 12 1.43 6.94 -4.69
CA VAL A 12 0.75 5.92 -5.48
C VAL A 12 1.34 5.91 -6.88
N ALA A 13 1.90 4.76 -7.26
CA ALA A 13 2.40 4.52 -8.61
C ALA A 13 1.27 4.15 -9.57
N SER A 14 0.32 3.34 -9.10
CA SER A 14 -0.87 2.95 -9.87
C SER A 14 -1.98 2.43 -8.97
N ILE A 15 -3.23 2.55 -9.44
CA ILE A 15 -4.39 1.84 -8.91
C ILE A 15 -4.95 1.00 -10.05
N ARG A 16 -4.99 -0.33 -9.86
CA ARG A 16 -5.63 -1.26 -10.77
C ARG A 16 -6.98 -1.65 -10.18
N TRP A 17 -8.04 -1.27 -10.86
CA TRP A 17 -9.41 -1.64 -10.48
C TRP A 17 -9.79 -2.96 -11.11
N TYR A 18 -10.36 -3.86 -10.32
CA TYR A 18 -10.85 -5.16 -10.76
C TYR A 18 -12.36 -5.16 -11.03
N HIS A 19 -13.04 -4.08 -10.67
CA HIS A 19 -14.48 -3.92 -10.90
C HIS A 19 -14.75 -2.94 -12.04
N LYS A 20 -15.76 -3.25 -12.89
CA LYS A 20 -16.12 -2.42 -14.06
C LYS A 20 -16.60 -1.01 -13.69
N GLU A 21 -17.15 -0.86 -12.50
CA GLU A 21 -17.68 0.41 -11.98
C GLU A 21 -16.69 1.08 -10.99
N ALA A 22 -15.41 1.10 -11.36
CA ALA A 22 -14.34 1.67 -10.53
C ALA A 22 -14.67 3.08 -9.99
N LYS A 23 -15.35 3.91 -10.80
CA LYS A 23 -15.77 5.26 -10.42
C LYS A 23 -16.71 5.29 -9.22
N HIS A 24 -17.49 4.24 -9.01
CA HIS A 24 -18.41 4.12 -7.88
C HIS A 24 -17.68 3.87 -6.56
N TYR A 25 -16.56 3.15 -6.61
CA TYR A 25 -15.81 2.76 -5.41
C TYR A 25 -14.71 3.76 -5.01
N ALA A 26 -14.28 4.63 -5.92
CA ALA A 26 -13.27 5.64 -5.61
C ALA A 26 -13.70 6.61 -4.48
N PRO A 27 -14.95 7.14 -4.44
CA PRO A 27 -15.43 7.94 -3.30
C PRO A 27 -15.42 7.17 -1.98
N ILE A 28 -15.78 5.87 -1.97
CA ILE A 28 -15.75 5.04 -0.77
C ILE A 28 -14.31 4.89 -0.28
N LEU A 29 -13.37 4.54 -1.16
CA LEU A 29 -11.96 4.45 -0.84
C LEU A 29 -11.41 5.77 -0.28
N THR A 30 -11.77 6.89 -0.90
CA THR A 30 -11.39 8.23 -0.42
C THR A 30 -11.94 8.48 0.99
N ALA A 31 -13.24 8.22 1.21
CA ALA A 31 -13.90 8.43 2.50
C ALA A 31 -13.26 7.61 3.64
N LEU A 32 -12.81 6.39 3.37
CA LEU A 32 -12.10 5.55 4.33
C LEU A 32 -10.71 6.14 4.65
N GLU A 33 -9.94 6.46 3.60
CA GLU A 33 -8.57 6.92 3.75
C GLU A 33 -8.46 8.34 4.34
N GLU A 34 -9.42 9.22 4.10
CA GLU A 34 -9.49 10.53 4.77
C GLU A 34 -9.60 10.43 6.29
N ARG A 35 -10.09 9.31 6.81
CA ARG A 35 -10.24 9.04 8.24
C ARG A 35 -9.06 8.28 8.86
N SER A 36 -8.11 7.87 8.03
CA SER A 36 -6.90 7.16 8.46
C SER A 36 -5.76 8.14 8.76
N SER A 37 -5.03 7.87 9.82
CA SER A 37 -3.80 8.60 10.15
C SER A 37 -2.55 8.00 9.49
N HIS A 38 -2.69 6.92 8.73
CA HIS A 38 -1.56 6.22 8.13
C HIS A 38 -0.91 7.04 7.00
N PRO A 39 0.43 7.09 6.89
CA PRO A 39 1.11 7.88 5.85
C PRO A 39 0.73 7.51 4.42
N LEU A 40 0.29 6.26 4.17
CA LEU A 40 -0.15 5.82 2.84
C LEU A 40 -1.52 6.40 2.47
N ALA A 41 -2.38 6.67 3.45
CA ALA A 41 -3.72 7.19 3.25
C ALA A 41 -3.70 8.53 2.49
N SER A 42 -2.89 9.47 2.95
CA SER A 42 -2.74 10.77 2.29
C SER A 42 -2.22 10.66 0.85
N ALA A 43 -1.37 9.67 0.57
CA ALA A 43 -0.89 9.40 -0.79
C ALA A 43 -2.01 8.87 -1.70
N ILE A 44 -2.88 8.01 -1.17
CA ILE A 44 -4.04 7.46 -1.90
C ILE A 44 -5.06 8.55 -2.19
N VAL A 45 -5.45 9.33 -1.17
CA VAL A 45 -6.37 10.48 -1.34
C VAL A 45 -5.83 11.48 -2.36
N SER A 46 -4.54 11.83 -2.28
CA SER A 46 -3.91 12.77 -3.22
C SER A 46 -3.92 12.23 -4.66
N TYR A 47 -3.77 10.92 -4.85
CA TYR A 47 -3.79 10.29 -6.18
C TYR A 47 -5.20 10.24 -6.79
N LEU A 48 -6.21 9.92 -5.96
CA LEU A 48 -7.60 9.87 -6.40
C LEU A 48 -8.15 11.27 -6.74
N GLY A 49 -7.53 12.33 -6.24
CA GLY A 49 -7.97 13.70 -6.43
C GLY A 49 -9.25 13.99 -5.64
N VAL A 50 -10.03 14.95 -6.10
CA VAL A 50 -11.30 15.32 -5.48
C VAL A 50 -12.39 14.34 -5.94
N ALA A 51 -12.32 13.09 -5.42
CA ALA A 51 -13.50 12.23 -5.46
C ALA A 51 -14.45 12.75 -4.38
N ASP A 52 -15.68 13.10 -4.74
CA ASP A 52 -16.66 13.61 -3.78
C ASP A 52 -17.03 12.50 -2.80
N SER A 53 -16.38 12.51 -1.65
CA SER A 53 -16.60 11.59 -0.53
C SER A 53 -17.59 12.13 0.50
N SER A 54 -18.09 13.36 0.31
CA SER A 54 -18.88 14.09 1.32
C SER A 54 -20.23 13.43 1.64
N GLU A 55 -20.80 12.70 0.69
CA GLU A 55 -22.06 11.97 0.88
C GLU A 55 -21.88 10.53 1.39
N ILE A 56 -20.64 10.07 1.55
CA ILE A 56 -20.34 8.70 2.01
C ILE A 56 -20.40 8.64 3.54
N GLU A 57 -21.46 8.04 4.07
CA GLU A 57 -21.55 7.72 5.49
C GLU A 57 -20.70 6.49 5.82
N VAL A 58 -19.62 6.71 6.57
CA VAL A 58 -18.74 5.65 7.06
C VAL A 58 -19.12 5.35 8.51
N SER A 59 -19.48 4.13 8.78
CA SER A 59 -19.75 3.61 10.13
C SER A 59 -18.77 2.51 10.51
N SER A 60 -18.70 2.19 11.80
CA SER A 60 -17.89 1.06 12.32
C SER A 60 -16.44 1.06 11.85
N LEU A 61 -15.82 2.25 11.79
CA LEU A 61 -14.42 2.40 11.34
C LEU A 61 -13.47 1.85 12.41
N HIS A 62 -12.63 0.89 12.00
CA HIS A 62 -11.61 0.26 12.85
C HIS A 62 -10.27 0.19 12.13
N GLU A 63 -9.22 0.72 12.78
CA GLU A 63 -7.85 0.52 12.33
C GLU A 63 -7.25 -0.70 13.02
N VAL A 64 -6.82 -1.70 12.22
CA VAL A 64 -6.18 -2.91 12.71
C VAL A 64 -4.67 -2.75 12.55
N ALA A 65 -3.98 -2.61 13.67
CA ALA A 65 -2.56 -2.29 13.70
C ALA A 65 -1.71 -3.22 12.83
N GLY A 66 -0.97 -2.63 11.90
CA GLY A 66 -0.09 -3.35 10.98
C GLY A 66 -0.79 -4.17 9.89
N GLN A 67 -2.11 -4.15 9.83
CA GLN A 67 -2.91 -4.88 8.83
C GLN A 67 -3.63 -3.94 7.87
N GLY A 68 -4.39 -2.99 8.37
CA GLY A 68 -5.17 -2.08 7.54
C GLY A 68 -6.36 -1.46 8.27
N LEU A 69 -7.31 -1.00 7.49
CA LEU A 69 -8.52 -0.32 7.92
C LEU A 69 -9.75 -1.14 7.52
N GLU A 70 -10.71 -1.27 8.41
CA GLU A 70 -12.02 -1.85 8.16
C GLU A 70 -13.11 -0.82 8.47
N ALA A 71 -14.14 -0.75 7.63
CA ALA A 71 -15.30 0.10 7.86
C ALA A 71 -16.55 -0.48 7.21
N GLU A 72 -17.69 0.06 7.60
CA GLU A 72 -18.98 -0.23 6.98
C GLU A 72 -19.52 1.00 6.26
N VAL A 73 -19.97 0.81 5.01
CA VAL A 73 -20.63 1.82 4.19
C VAL A 73 -21.90 1.21 3.60
N ALA A 74 -23.03 1.84 3.85
CA ALA A 74 -24.34 1.38 3.37
C ALA A 74 -24.66 -0.10 3.71
N GLY A 75 -24.23 -0.57 4.89
CA GLY A 75 -24.43 -1.94 5.35
C GLY A 75 -23.47 -2.98 4.75
N LEU A 76 -22.51 -2.58 3.92
CA LEU A 76 -21.47 -3.44 3.37
C LEU A 76 -20.15 -3.16 4.05
N ARG A 77 -19.40 -4.22 4.34
CA ARG A 77 -18.07 -4.13 4.94
C ARG A 77 -17.02 -3.97 3.87
N TYR A 78 -16.10 -3.01 4.13
CA TYR A 78 -14.95 -2.72 3.30
C TYR A 78 -13.68 -2.84 4.11
N ARG A 79 -12.63 -3.33 3.48
CA ARG A 79 -11.27 -3.36 4.04
C ARG A 79 -10.27 -2.75 3.05
N ILE A 80 -9.30 -2.02 3.59
CA ILE A 80 -8.09 -1.63 2.85
C ILE A 80 -6.87 -2.01 3.66
N GLY A 81 -5.87 -2.63 3.03
CA GLY A 81 -4.67 -3.05 3.73
C GLY A 81 -3.92 -4.19 3.06
N ARG A 82 -3.21 -4.95 3.89
CA ARG A 82 -2.39 -6.08 3.43
C ARG A 82 -3.24 -7.21 2.86
N SER A 83 -2.65 -7.98 1.95
CA SER A 83 -3.31 -9.14 1.32
C SER A 83 -3.82 -10.18 2.33
N THR A 84 -3.08 -10.40 3.42
CA THR A 84 -3.50 -11.30 4.51
C THR A 84 -4.78 -10.82 5.19
N PHE A 85 -4.91 -9.52 5.44
CA PHE A 85 -6.09 -8.92 6.05
C PHE A 85 -7.31 -8.96 5.11
N ILE A 86 -7.07 -8.77 3.81
CA ILE A 86 -8.12 -8.84 2.79
C ILE A 86 -8.59 -10.27 2.58
N SER A 87 -7.67 -11.26 2.60
CA SER A 87 -8.03 -12.67 2.38
C SER A 87 -8.93 -13.27 3.48
N GLU A 88 -9.00 -12.65 4.64
CA GLU A 88 -9.98 -12.99 5.70
C GLU A 88 -11.41 -12.51 5.38
N LEU A 89 -11.55 -11.50 4.53
CA LEU A 89 -12.85 -10.95 4.12
C LEU A 89 -13.34 -11.62 2.84
N THR A 90 -12.46 -11.75 1.83
CA THR A 90 -12.82 -12.27 0.51
C THR A 90 -11.63 -13.00 -0.14
N PRO A 91 -11.85 -14.06 -0.94
CA PRO A 91 -10.79 -14.77 -1.64
C PRO A 91 -10.02 -13.86 -2.61
N LEU A 92 -8.70 -14.07 -2.69
CA LEU A 92 -7.87 -13.41 -3.69
C LEU A 92 -7.87 -14.25 -4.99
N THR A 93 -8.27 -13.63 -6.10
CA THR A 93 -8.24 -14.28 -7.42
C THR A 93 -6.81 -14.40 -7.95
N ASP A 94 -6.59 -15.27 -8.94
CA ASP A 94 -5.29 -15.42 -9.60
C ASP A 94 -4.81 -14.11 -10.22
N GLU A 95 -5.72 -13.28 -10.74
CA GLU A 95 -5.41 -11.96 -11.30
C GLU A 95 -4.88 -10.99 -10.21
N VAL A 96 -5.49 -11.00 -9.03
CA VAL A 96 -5.02 -10.21 -7.88
C VAL A 96 -3.65 -10.70 -7.41
N GLN A 97 -3.45 -12.01 -7.34
CA GLN A 97 -2.17 -12.63 -6.97
C GLN A 97 -1.05 -12.21 -7.94
N ALA A 98 -1.30 -12.31 -9.25
CA ALA A 98 -0.35 -11.87 -10.28
C ALA A 98 -0.01 -10.38 -10.15
N GLY A 99 -1.00 -9.52 -9.83
CA GLY A 99 -0.78 -8.11 -9.58
C GLY A 99 0.09 -7.83 -8.34
N LEU A 100 -0.11 -8.59 -7.26
CA LEU A 100 0.72 -8.51 -6.05
C LEU A 100 2.18 -8.90 -6.34
N GLU A 101 2.40 -9.97 -7.10
CA GLU A 101 3.73 -10.41 -7.52
C GLU A 101 4.43 -9.38 -8.42
N GLU A 102 3.68 -8.76 -9.35
CA GLU A 102 4.18 -7.67 -10.19
C GLU A 102 4.64 -6.48 -9.33
N GLY A 103 3.79 -6.04 -8.40
CA GLY A 103 4.12 -4.96 -7.47
C GLY A 103 5.37 -5.26 -6.64
N ALA A 104 5.50 -6.50 -6.14
CA ALA A 104 6.66 -6.93 -5.38
C ALA A 104 7.95 -6.90 -6.21
N ARG A 105 7.90 -7.32 -7.49
CA ARG A 105 9.05 -7.23 -8.41
C ARG A 105 9.50 -5.78 -8.66
N LEU A 106 8.55 -4.84 -8.63
CA LEU A 106 8.82 -3.41 -8.76
C LEU A 106 9.30 -2.75 -7.45
N GLY A 107 9.39 -3.51 -6.36
CA GLY A 107 9.73 -2.97 -5.04
C GLY A 107 8.64 -2.09 -4.41
N ALA A 108 7.44 -2.14 -4.95
CA ALA A 108 6.30 -1.39 -4.44
C ALA A 108 5.71 -2.04 -3.18
N THR A 109 5.15 -1.23 -2.30
CA THR A 109 4.24 -1.67 -1.24
C THR A 109 2.86 -1.81 -1.86
N ALA A 110 2.26 -3.00 -1.72
CA ALA A 110 0.91 -3.27 -2.22
C ALA A 110 -0.12 -3.12 -1.09
N SER A 111 -1.20 -2.40 -1.37
CA SER A 111 -2.41 -2.36 -0.55
C SER A 111 -3.59 -2.82 -1.40
N LEU A 112 -4.45 -3.65 -0.85
CA LEU A 112 -5.69 -4.09 -1.50
C LEU A 112 -6.88 -3.37 -0.88
N PHE A 113 -7.83 -2.99 -1.71
CA PHE A 113 -9.14 -2.50 -1.30
C PHE A 113 -10.19 -3.52 -1.72
N ALA A 114 -11.06 -3.93 -0.80
CA ALA A 114 -12.05 -4.98 -1.03
C ALA A 114 -13.34 -4.73 -0.26
N SER A 115 -14.42 -5.34 -0.73
CA SER A 115 -15.66 -5.55 0.01
C SER A 115 -15.87 -7.05 0.25
N GLU A 116 -16.96 -7.41 0.91
CA GLU A 116 -17.41 -8.81 1.04
C GLU A 116 -17.70 -9.48 -0.31
N GLU A 117 -17.97 -8.70 -1.35
CA GLU A 117 -18.25 -9.18 -2.70
C GLU A 117 -16.98 -9.51 -3.51
N GLY A 118 -15.83 -9.00 -3.10
CA GLY A 118 -14.55 -9.26 -3.76
C GLY A 118 -13.53 -8.14 -3.65
N VAL A 119 -12.36 -8.39 -4.22
CA VAL A 119 -11.29 -7.38 -4.31
C VAL A 119 -11.67 -6.35 -5.38
N LEU A 120 -11.70 -5.09 -4.99
CA LEU A 120 -12.10 -3.95 -5.82
C LEU A 120 -10.91 -3.28 -6.49
N ALA A 121 -9.80 -3.13 -5.76
CA ALA A 121 -8.58 -2.51 -6.31
C ALA A 121 -7.29 -3.04 -5.68
N LEU A 122 -6.22 -3.01 -6.49
CA LEU A 122 -4.83 -3.12 -6.06
C LEU A 122 -4.17 -1.75 -6.20
N ILE A 123 -3.60 -1.26 -5.12
CA ILE A 123 -2.92 0.02 -5.01
C ILE A 123 -1.43 -0.27 -4.84
N LEU A 124 -0.61 0.14 -5.80
CA LEU A 124 0.83 0.04 -5.73
C LEU A 124 1.43 1.37 -5.30
N ILE A 125 2.18 1.36 -4.21
CA ILE A 125 2.75 2.54 -3.59
C ILE A 125 4.27 2.39 -3.56
N THR A 126 4.96 3.43 -4.00
CA THR A 126 6.42 3.50 -4.01
C THR A 126 6.90 4.64 -3.12
N ASP A 127 8.07 4.47 -2.56
CA ASP A 127 8.79 5.52 -1.83
C ASP A 127 10.18 5.63 -2.43
N SER A 128 10.51 6.79 -2.98
CA SER A 128 11.75 7.01 -3.72
C SER A 128 12.97 6.74 -2.85
N LEU A 129 13.94 6.02 -3.41
CA LEU A 129 15.25 5.86 -2.78
C LEU A 129 15.94 7.23 -2.69
N ARG A 130 16.57 7.51 -1.55
CA ARG A 130 17.43 8.68 -1.46
C ARG A 130 18.63 8.51 -2.38
N PRO A 131 19.00 9.52 -3.20
CA PRO A 131 20.15 9.44 -4.10
C PRO A 131 21.47 9.05 -3.39
N SER A 132 21.60 9.45 -2.12
CA SER A 132 22.80 9.16 -1.31
C SER A 132 22.82 7.76 -0.68
N SER A 133 21.71 7.02 -0.65
CA SER A 133 21.61 5.77 0.13
C SER A 133 22.60 4.72 -0.33
N LYS A 134 22.70 4.49 -1.64
CA LYS A 134 23.63 3.49 -2.18
C LYS A 134 25.09 3.83 -1.86
N ALA A 135 25.49 5.08 -2.05
CA ALA A 135 26.86 5.51 -1.75
C ALA A 135 27.21 5.38 -0.26
N ALA A 136 26.28 5.79 0.63
CA ALA A 136 26.47 5.67 2.07
C ALA A 136 26.60 4.20 2.51
N ILE A 137 25.77 3.31 1.98
CA ILE A 137 25.83 1.87 2.28
C ILE A 137 27.16 1.28 1.81
N THR A 138 27.59 1.59 0.59
CA THR A 138 28.87 1.15 0.04
C THR A 138 30.05 1.62 0.91
N GLU A 139 30.03 2.87 1.39
CA GLU A 139 31.08 3.40 2.27
C GLU A 139 31.13 2.67 3.62
N LEU A 140 29.96 2.36 4.23
CA LEU A 140 29.91 1.58 5.46
C LEU A 140 30.49 0.17 5.27
N GLN A 141 30.12 -0.50 4.18
CA GLN A 141 30.63 -1.82 3.84
C GLN A 141 32.16 -1.83 3.62
N HIS A 142 32.69 -0.81 2.94
CA HIS A 142 34.15 -0.66 2.77
C HIS A 142 34.89 -0.46 4.09
N LYS A 143 34.22 0.07 5.12
CA LYS A 143 34.75 0.18 6.49
C LYS A 143 34.57 -1.11 7.32
N GLY A 144 34.10 -2.20 6.71
CA GLY A 144 33.86 -3.47 7.38
C GLY A 144 32.61 -3.50 8.24
N ILE A 145 31.69 -2.53 8.06
CA ILE A 145 30.42 -2.47 8.81
C ILE A 145 29.36 -3.28 8.05
N GLU A 146 28.77 -4.26 8.74
CA GLU A 146 27.63 -5.00 8.22
C GLU A 146 26.38 -4.10 8.22
N VAL A 147 25.70 -4.01 7.08
CA VAL A 147 24.47 -3.19 6.92
C VAL A 147 23.27 -4.12 6.80
N ILE A 148 22.31 -3.96 7.69
CA ILE A 148 21.07 -4.75 7.74
C ILE A 148 19.89 -3.81 7.50
N MET A 149 19.03 -4.15 6.53
CA MET A 149 17.80 -3.41 6.26
C MET A 149 16.61 -3.96 7.06
N LEU A 150 16.03 -3.14 7.92
CA LEU A 150 14.76 -3.42 8.59
C LEU A 150 13.59 -2.77 7.83
N THR A 151 12.53 -3.53 7.60
CA THR A 151 11.33 -3.05 6.90
C THR A 151 10.09 -3.85 7.33
N GLY A 152 8.94 -3.18 7.29
CA GLY A 152 7.62 -3.84 7.43
C GLY A 152 7.03 -4.32 6.09
N ASP A 153 7.73 -4.12 4.97
CA ASP A 153 7.28 -4.59 3.64
C ASP A 153 7.39 -6.11 3.51
N GLY A 154 6.66 -6.67 2.56
CA GLY A 154 6.77 -8.08 2.22
C GLY A 154 8.18 -8.48 1.72
N PRO A 155 8.58 -9.76 1.89
CA PRO A 155 9.95 -10.22 1.60
C PRO A 155 10.44 -9.91 0.17
N ALA A 156 9.55 -10.02 -0.83
CA ALA A 156 9.91 -9.79 -2.23
C ALA A 156 10.23 -8.31 -2.50
N SER A 157 9.41 -7.37 -1.99
CA SER A 157 9.67 -5.93 -2.08
C SER A 157 10.93 -5.55 -1.31
N ALA A 158 11.12 -6.11 -0.11
CA ALA A 158 12.31 -5.90 0.70
C ALA A 158 13.58 -6.30 -0.06
N LYS A 159 13.58 -7.49 -0.68
CA LYS A 159 14.70 -8.01 -1.48
C LYS A 159 15.03 -7.08 -2.66
N THR A 160 14.01 -6.62 -3.38
CA THR A 160 14.20 -5.69 -4.52
C THR A 160 14.88 -4.39 -4.09
N ILE A 161 14.44 -3.80 -2.99
CA ILE A 161 15.04 -2.57 -2.46
C ILE A 161 16.45 -2.81 -1.93
N ALA A 162 16.69 -3.89 -1.20
CA ALA A 162 18.00 -4.26 -0.68
C ALA A 162 19.02 -4.41 -1.83
N GLN A 163 18.68 -5.14 -2.88
CA GLN A 163 19.50 -5.28 -4.06
C GLN A 163 19.80 -3.93 -4.75
N ALA A 164 18.82 -3.04 -4.86
CA ALA A 164 18.98 -1.73 -5.48
C ALA A 164 20.01 -0.84 -4.77
N VAL A 165 20.16 -0.99 -3.44
CA VAL A 165 21.07 -0.20 -2.62
C VAL A 165 22.36 -0.96 -2.23
N GLY A 166 22.46 -2.25 -2.54
CA GLY A 166 23.65 -3.06 -2.32
C GLY A 166 23.74 -3.73 -0.94
N ILE A 167 22.58 -4.04 -0.33
CA ILE A 167 22.46 -4.83 0.92
C ILE A 167 22.18 -6.29 0.56
#